data_dadd5964130cb6925e5f341fb25d2a27
#
_entry.id   dadd5964130cb6925e5f341fb25d2a27
#
_cell.length_a   1.000
_cell.length_b   1.000
_cell.length_c   1.000
_cell.angle_alpha   90.00
_cell.angle_beta   90.00
_cell.angle_gamma   90.00
#
_symmetry.space_group_name_H-M   'P 1'
#
loop_
_entity.id
_entity.type
_entity.pdbx_description
1 polymer ?
#
loop_
_entity_poly.entity_id
_entity_poly.type
_entity_poly.pdbx_seq_one_letter_code
_entity_poly.pdbx_strand_id
1 'polypeptide(L)'
;MLPIKPLAFSLCILPLLGSGFEYREALPGYKYQFPRDHFEHQDFRTEWWYYTGNVTAADGERFGFELVFFREGEWHASDTKSAWEVQDLYLAHAALTDARGKRFWYEERLNRQGPGVAGANFDRRRIWNGNWSSQWAGENQTLEAVTEHFRFHLQLTPEKPFVIQGENGVSQKAAGSGRASHYLSFPRLGVSGTINSREVTGSAWMDHEWFTEQLAPDQVGWDWFSIQLDNHTELMLFQLRHKDGSIDPYSSGTFIDARGLARHLRREEFTLQPLSYWRKYPVAWRLRVPSLNIDLTSRAVMPDQELRGSTNYWEGAVDYAGTQKGVGYVEMTGYEGPVKL
;
A
#
# COMPACT_ATOMS: atom_id res chain seq x y z
N MET A 1 75.92 33.81 -8.43
CA MET A 1 74.70 33.23 -8.97
C MET A 1 74.31 32.05 -8.08
N LEU A 2 73.30 32.28 -7.19
CA LEU A 2 72.78 31.24 -6.36
C LEU A 2 71.44 30.70 -6.99
N PRO A 3 71.23 29.40 -7.01
CA PRO A 3 70.00 28.85 -7.65
C PRO A 3 68.81 29.02 -6.74
N ILE A 4 67.72 29.58 -7.32
CA ILE A 4 66.39 29.71 -6.71
C ILE A 4 65.68 28.33 -6.77
N LYS A 5 65.35 27.76 -5.60
CA LYS A 5 64.54 26.57 -5.49
C LYS A 5 63.04 26.92 -5.66
N PRO A 6 62.28 26.21 -6.47
CA PRO A 6 60.84 26.45 -6.54
C PRO A 6 60.15 25.93 -5.27
N LEU A 7 59.31 26.80 -4.64
CA LEU A 7 58.36 26.44 -3.59
C LEU A 7 57.21 25.69 -4.24
N ALA A 8 57.04 24.40 -3.93
CA ALA A 8 55.87 23.66 -4.29
C ALA A 8 54.73 23.99 -3.31
N PHE A 9 53.74 24.71 -3.79
CA PHE A 9 52.46 24.88 -3.08
C PHE A 9 51.66 23.57 -3.20
N SER A 10 51.62 22.79 -2.13
CA SER A 10 50.74 21.63 -2.03
C SER A 10 49.34 22.13 -1.70
N LEU A 11 48.45 22.14 -2.70
CA LEU A 11 47.05 22.45 -2.54
C LEU A 11 46.39 21.22 -1.90
N CYS A 12 46.18 21.23 -0.57
CA CYS A 12 45.34 20.27 0.10
C CYS A 12 43.88 20.53 -0.32
N ILE A 13 43.38 19.76 -1.30
CA ILE A 13 41.97 19.65 -1.59
C ILE A 13 41.39 18.80 -0.46
N LEU A 14 40.83 19.46 0.55
CA LEU A 14 39.89 18.82 1.48
C LEU A 14 38.67 18.41 0.66
N PRO A 15 38.24 17.14 0.69
CA PRO A 15 36.98 16.78 0.11
C PRO A 15 35.91 17.53 0.94
N LEU A 16 35.20 18.41 0.28
CA LEU A 16 33.88 18.88 0.77
C LEU A 16 33.01 17.62 0.83
N LEU A 17 32.89 17.06 2.03
CA LEU A 17 31.80 16.15 2.36
C LEU A 17 30.52 16.99 2.28
N GLY A 18 29.93 17.04 1.10
CA GLY A 18 28.54 17.48 0.96
C GLY A 18 27.73 16.54 1.85
N SER A 19 27.08 17.08 2.88
CA SER A 19 26.04 16.36 3.60
C SER A 19 24.88 16.17 2.63
N GLY A 20 24.94 15.12 1.79
CA GLY A 20 23.82 14.67 0.98
C GLY A 20 22.69 14.30 1.94
N PHE A 21 21.48 14.72 1.63
CA PHE A 21 20.29 14.24 2.33
C PHE A 21 20.25 12.71 2.14
N GLU A 22 20.18 11.95 3.24
CA GLU A 22 20.09 10.51 3.24
C GLU A 22 18.75 10.12 3.84
N TYR A 23 17.96 9.34 3.09
CA TYR A 23 16.69 8.83 3.59
C TYR A 23 16.93 7.81 4.71
N ARG A 24 16.04 7.80 5.70
CA ARG A 24 16.08 6.87 6.82
C ARG A 24 15.64 5.49 6.41
N GLU A 25 16.21 4.48 7.05
CA GLU A 25 15.76 3.09 6.95
C GLU A 25 14.62 2.81 7.93
N ALA A 26 13.70 1.92 7.55
CA ALA A 26 12.70 1.37 8.46
C ALA A 26 13.36 0.34 9.39
N LEU A 27 13.53 0.72 10.65
CA LEU A 27 14.24 -0.08 11.67
C LEU A 27 13.34 -0.42 12.86
N PRO A 28 13.58 -1.57 13.53
CA PRO A 28 12.88 -1.93 14.76
C PRO A 28 13.02 -0.86 15.84
N GLY A 29 11.96 -0.69 16.65
CA GLY A 29 11.97 0.25 17.78
C GLY A 29 11.51 1.67 17.42
N TYR A 30 10.99 1.89 16.23
CA TYR A 30 10.31 3.13 15.87
C TYR A 30 9.22 3.48 16.89
N LYS A 31 9.14 4.76 17.27
CA LYS A 31 8.16 5.26 18.24
C LYS A 31 7.04 5.97 17.51
N TYR A 32 5.99 5.24 17.23
CA TYR A 32 4.81 5.79 16.58
C TYR A 32 4.16 6.91 17.38
N GLN A 33 3.76 7.97 16.70
CA GLN A 33 3.14 9.16 17.27
C GLN A 33 1.82 9.47 16.55
N PHE A 34 0.72 8.96 17.05
CA PHE A 34 -0.59 9.24 16.48
C PHE A 34 -1.22 10.50 17.07
N PRO A 35 -1.91 11.29 16.22
CA PRO A 35 -2.30 11.05 14.83
C PRO A 35 -1.26 11.50 13.78
N ARG A 36 -0.05 11.91 14.17
CA ARG A 36 0.97 12.41 13.24
C ARG A 36 1.35 11.37 12.19
N ASP A 37 1.56 10.13 12.60
CA ASP A 37 2.04 9.05 11.75
C ASP A 37 0.91 8.38 10.90
N HIS A 38 -0.22 9.07 10.72
CA HIS A 38 -1.18 8.80 9.65
C HIS A 38 -0.90 9.60 8.38
N PHE A 39 0.08 10.51 8.41
CA PHE A 39 0.40 11.43 7.32
C PHE A 39 1.87 11.33 6.94
N GLU A 40 2.35 12.19 6.07
CA GLU A 40 3.64 12.11 5.39
C GLU A 40 4.87 11.93 6.29
N HIS A 41 5.80 11.09 5.84
CA HIS A 41 7.12 10.83 6.43
C HIS A 41 8.22 11.21 5.43
N GLN A 42 8.52 12.50 5.32
CA GLN A 42 9.46 13.04 4.31
C GLN A 42 10.91 12.57 4.49
N ASP A 43 11.25 12.02 5.64
CA ASP A 43 12.55 11.41 5.92
C ASP A 43 12.67 9.96 5.42
N PHE A 44 11.61 9.40 4.84
CA PHE A 44 11.63 8.12 4.12
C PHE A 44 11.39 8.36 2.62
N ARG A 45 11.94 7.48 1.78
CA ARG A 45 11.88 7.67 0.34
C ARG A 45 10.51 7.38 -0.24
N THR A 46 9.92 6.25 0.10
CA THR A 46 8.66 5.75 -0.46
C THR A 46 7.61 5.63 0.61
N GLU A 47 6.38 5.98 0.29
CA GLU A 47 5.25 5.92 1.20
C GLU A 47 3.95 5.75 0.41
N TRP A 48 2.98 4.97 0.95
CA TRP A 48 1.66 4.85 0.35
C TRP A 48 0.53 4.77 1.37
N TRP A 49 -0.63 5.26 0.95
CA TRP A 49 -1.93 5.13 1.59
C TRP A 49 -2.85 4.39 0.64
N TYR A 50 -3.18 3.16 0.95
CA TYR A 50 -3.89 2.22 0.10
C TYR A 50 -5.23 1.86 0.72
N TYR A 51 -6.30 2.08 -0.02
CA TYR A 51 -7.67 1.81 0.38
C TYR A 51 -8.32 0.85 -0.59
N THR A 52 -8.92 -0.23 -0.08
CA THR A 52 -9.72 -1.14 -0.86
C THR A 52 -10.98 -1.51 -0.11
N GLY A 53 -12.07 -1.81 -0.83
CA GLY A 53 -13.30 -2.18 -0.17
C GLY A 53 -14.32 -2.83 -1.06
N ASN A 54 -15.28 -3.47 -0.41
CA ASN A 54 -16.45 -4.08 -1.02
C ASN A 54 -17.69 -3.39 -0.51
N VAL A 55 -18.51 -2.85 -1.40
CA VAL A 55 -19.74 -2.14 -1.07
C VAL A 55 -20.89 -2.60 -1.93
N THR A 56 -22.12 -2.46 -1.41
CA THR A 56 -23.33 -2.91 -2.07
C THR A 56 -24.37 -1.80 -2.04
N ALA A 57 -25.04 -1.56 -3.16
CA ALA A 57 -26.17 -0.65 -3.27
C ALA A 57 -27.46 -1.33 -2.79
N ALA A 58 -28.51 -0.54 -2.50
CA ALA A 58 -29.78 -1.03 -1.97
C ALA A 58 -30.47 -2.09 -2.85
N ASP A 59 -30.22 -2.09 -4.17
CA ASP A 59 -30.74 -3.09 -5.11
C ASP A 59 -29.86 -4.35 -5.24
N GLY A 60 -28.85 -4.48 -4.36
CA GLY A 60 -27.93 -5.62 -4.33
C GLY A 60 -26.79 -5.56 -5.35
N GLU A 61 -26.63 -4.45 -6.08
CA GLU A 61 -25.45 -4.29 -6.95
C GLU A 61 -24.20 -4.10 -6.13
N ARG A 62 -23.17 -4.92 -6.40
CA ARG A 62 -21.92 -4.92 -5.67
C ARG A 62 -20.82 -4.23 -6.47
N PHE A 63 -20.02 -3.44 -5.75
CA PHE A 63 -18.82 -2.81 -6.25
C PHE A 63 -17.60 -3.18 -5.39
N GLY A 64 -16.45 -3.35 -6.06
CA GLY A 64 -15.15 -3.26 -5.42
C GLY A 64 -14.54 -1.92 -5.75
N PHE A 65 -13.83 -1.29 -4.82
CA PHE A 65 -13.10 -0.06 -5.10
C PHE A 65 -11.68 -0.11 -4.57
N GLU A 66 -10.80 0.63 -5.23
CA GLU A 66 -9.46 0.96 -4.79
C GLU A 66 -9.26 2.47 -4.91
N LEU A 67 -8.53 3.04 -3.95
CA LEU A 67 -7.93 4.36 -4.04
C LEU A 67 -6.57 4.30 -3.33
N VAL A 68 -5.51 4.53 -4.07
CA VAL A 68 -4.16 4.54 -3.50
C VAL A 68 -3.43 5.82 -3.88
N PHE A 69 -2.66 6.33 -2.92
CA PHE A 69 -1.73 7.43 -3.10
C PHE A 69 -0.33 6.94 -2.76
N PHE A 70 0.59 7.07 -3.70
CA PHE A 70 2.01 6.80 -3.51
C PHE A 70 2.74 8.14 -3.46
N ARG A 71 3.70 8.26 -2.55
CA ARG A 71 4.68 9.33 -2.50
C ARG A 71 6.06 8.74 -2.76
N GLU A 72 6.78 9.34 -3.67
CA GLU A 72 8.19 9.04 -3.91
C GLU A 72 8.97 10.33 -3.68
N GLY A 73 9.87 10.30 -2.69
CA GLY A 73 10.75 11.41 -2.38
C GLY A 73 11.84 11.53 -3.43
N GLU A 74 11.93 12.68 -4.08
CA GLU A 74 13.04 13.02 -4.95
C GLU A 74 14.20 13.57 -4.12
N TRP A 75 15.44 13.38 -4.62
CA TRP A 75 16.60 13.82 -3.88
C TRP A 75 16.67 15.35 -3.78
N HIS A 76 16.62 15.86 -2.54
CA HIS A 76 16.66 17.30 -2.24
C HIS A 76 18.10 17.83 -2.21
N ALA A 77 18.76 17.93 -3.35
CA ALA A 77 20.12 18.46 -3.45
C ALA A 77 20.20 19.99 -3.59
N SER A 78 19.05 20.69 -3.63
CA SER A 78 19.06 22.12 -3.89
C SER A 78 18.61 22.98 -2.70
N ASP A 79 19.36 24.03 -2.42
CA ASP A 79 18.98 25.11 -1.48
C ASP A 79 17.88 26.04 -2.06
N THR A 80 17.31 25.72 -3.22
CA THR A 80 16.30 26.55 -3.86
C THR A 80 14.96 26.37 -3.14
N LYS A 81 14.42 27.44 -2.59
CA LYS A 81 13.10 27.50 -1.94
C LYS A 81 11.99 27.85 -2.96
N SER A 82 12.10 27.30 -4.16
CA SER A 82 11.08 27.56 -5.20
C SER A 82 9.85 26.69 -4.95
N ALA A 83 8.66 27.28 -4.94
CA ALA A 83 7.39 26.54 -4.91
C ALA A 83 7.18 25.62 -6.16
N TRP A 84 8.05 25.76 -7.17
CA TRP A 84 8.07 24.96 -8.38
C TRP A 84 9.08 23.83 -8.35
N GLU A 85 9.88 23.73 -7.29
CA GLU A 85 10.82 22.62 -7.10
C GLU A 85 10.06 21.33 -6.90
N VAL A 86 10.57 20.25 -7.53
CA VAL A 86 10.03 18.90 -7.31
C VAL A 86 10.68 18.38 -6.03
N GLN A 87 9.92 18.27 -4.97
CA GLN A 87 10.35 17.68 -3.71
C GLN A 87 9.87 16.24 -3.62
N ASP A 88 8.59 16.02 -3.90
CA ASP A 88 7.96 14.72 -3.91
C ASP A 88 7.11 14.55 -5.17
N LEU A 89 7.12 13.34 -5.70
CA LEU A 89 6.19 12.88 -6.71
C LEU A 89 5.04 12.11 -6.04
N TYR A 90 3.84 12.35 -6.51
CA TYR A 90 2.64 11.65 -6.07
C TYR A 90 2.00 10.94 -7.24
N LEU A 91 2.04 9.60 -7.22
CA LEU A 91 1.27 8.75 -8.09
C LEU A 91 -0.03 8.38 -7.34
N ALA A 92 -1.14 8.27 -8.05
CA ALA A 92 -2.38 7.77 -7.46
C ALA A 92 -3.13 6.90 -8.46
N HIS A 93 -3.72 5.81 -7.98
CA HIS A 93 -4.64 4.99 -8.74
C HIS A 93 -6.02 5.03 -8.10
N ALA A 94 -7.04 5.04 -8.94
CA ALA A 94 -8.41 4.81 -8.53
C ALA A 94 -9.02 3.75 -9.44
N ALA A 95 -9.60 2.71 -8.84
CA ALA A 95 -10.25 1.64 -9.60
C ALA A 95 -11.64 1.32 -9.05
N LEU A 96 -12.49 0.83 -9.94
CA LEU A 96 -13.85 0.39 -9.62
C LEU A 96 -14.16 -0.91 -10.36
N THR A 97 -14.53 -1.94 -9.60
CA THR A 97 -15.10 -3.19 -10.09
C THR A 97 -16.62 -3.13 -9.99
N ASP A 98 -17.32 -3.19 -11.11
CA ASP A 98 -18.77 -3.39 -11.18
C ASP A 98 -19.05 -4.87 -11.40
N ALA A 99 -19.47 -5.57 -10.33
CA ALA A 99 -19.69 -7.00 -10.36
C ALA A 99 -20.85 -7.41 -11.28
N ARG A 100 -21.93 -6.60 -11.34
CA ARG A 100 -23.12 -6.87 -12.17
C ARG A 100 -22.84 -6.56 -13.64
N GLY A 101 -22.23 -5.41 -13.91
CA GLY A 101 -21.88 -4.96 -15.26
C GLY A 101 -20.67 -5.71 -15.84
N LYS A 102 -19.94 -6.49 -15.03
CA LYS A 102 -18.69 -7.16 -15.38
C LYS A 102 -17.70 -6.19 -16.02
N ARG A 103 -17.49 -5.06 -15.37
CA ARG A 103 -16.60 -4.01 -15.81
C ARG A 103 -15.60 -3.66 -14.73
N PHE A 104 -14.38 -3.40 -15.17
CA PHE A 104 -13.31 -2.88 -14.34
C PHE A 104 -12.83 -1.58 -14.97
N TRP A 105 -12.91 -0.48 -14.23
CA TRP A 105 -12.41 0.83 -14.63
C TRP A 105 -11.30 1.24 -13.70
N TYR A 106 -10.29 1.88 -14.24
CA TYR A 106 -9.20 2.45 -13.46
C TYR A 106 -8.68 3.71 -14.14
N GLU A 107 -8.05 4.58 -13.36
CA GLU A 107 -7.36 5.77 -13.81
C GLU A 107 -6.12 5.98 -12.96
N GLU A 108 -5.05 6.48 -13.59
CA GLU A 108 -3.77 6.80 -12.97
C GLU A 108 -3.53 8.30 -13.04
N ARG A 109 -2.95 8.89 -11.99
CA ARG A 109 -2.53 10.29 -11.93
C ARG A 109 -1.14 10.41 -11.37
N LEU A 110 -0.28 11.15 -12.06
CA LEU A 110 1.04 11.52 -11.59
C LEU A 110 1.11 13.05 -11.46
N ASN A 111 1.35 13.53 -10.27
CA ASN A 111 1.56 14.95 -9.98
C ASN A 111 2.74 15.12 -9.03
N ARG A 112 3.21 16.37 -8.90
CA ARG A 112 4.21 16.78 -7.92
C ARG A 112 3.55 17.52 -6.76
N GLN A 113 4.23 17.60 -5.63
CA GLN A 113 3.76 18.29 -4.43
C GLN A 113 3.45 19.77 -4.65
N GLY A 114 4.29 20.50 -5.36
CA GLY A 114 4.11 21.95 -5.59
C GLY A 114 3.36 22.27 -6.89
N PRO A 115 2.58 23.33 -6.94
CA PRO A 115 2.10 24.26 -5.90
C PRO A 115 0.78 23.82 -5.23
N GLY A 116 0.76 22.65 -4.60
CA GLY A 116 -0.42 22.14 -3.87
C GLY A 116 -1.36 21.29 -4.72
N VAL A 117 -0.89 20.77 -5.87
CA VAL A 117 -1.67 19.88 -6.75
C VAL A 117 -1.80 18.50 -6.15
N ALA A 118 -0.76 18.01 -5.47
CA ALA A 118 -0.77 16.76 -4.74
C ALA A 118 -0.06 16.93 -3.38
N GLY A 119 -0.27 16.01 -2.46
CA GLY A 119 0.38 16.01 -1.17
C GLY A 119 -0.26 15.09 -0.15
N ALA A 120 0.44 14.91 0.96
CA ALA A 120 -0.08 14.38 2.21
C ALA A 120 0.34 15.35 3.31
N ASN A 121 -0.58 15.81 4.16
CA ASN A 121 -0.26 16.87 5.10
C ASN A 121 -1.02 16.72 6.42
N PHE A 122 -0.26 16.64 7.51
CA PHE A 122 -0.78 16.49 8.85
C PHE A 122 -1.69 17.65 9.29
N ASP A 123 -1.30 18.90 9.05
CA ASP A 123 -2.09 20.06 9.51
C ASP A 123 -3.43 20.17 8.79
N ARG A 124 -3.45 19.78 7.50
CA ARG A 124 -4.67 19.72 6.69
C ARG A 124 -5.47 18.43 6.91
N ARG A 125 -4.91 17.45 7.57
CA ARG A 125 -5.51 16.12 7.74
C ARG A 125 -5.92 15.51 6.42
N ARG A 126 -5.08 15.64 5.40
CA ARG A 126 -5.45 15.29 4.03
C ARG A 126 -4.31 14.66 3.26
N ILE A 127 -4.66 13.64 2.46
CA ILE A 127 -3.85 13.07 1.37
C ILE A 127 -4.62 13.35 0.08
N TRP A 128 -3.94 13.85 -0.97
CA TRP A 128 -4.65 14.19 -2.22
C TRP A 128 -3.75 14.16 -3.44
N ASN A 129 -4.39 13.95 -4.60
CA ASN A 129 -3.79 14.07 -5.92
C ASN A 129 -4.84 14.64 -6.89
N GLY A 130 -4.75 15.94 -7.21
CA GLY A 130 -5.78 16.67 -7.93
C GLY A 130 -7.08 16.75 -7.13
N ASN A 131 -8.17 16.22 -7.69
CA ASN A 131 -9.48 16.13 -7.04
C ASN A 131 -9.77 14.76 -6.41
N TRP A 132 -8.76 13.89 -6.29
CA TRP A 132 -8.85 12.67 -5.48
C TRP A 132 -8.28 12.95 -4.11
N SER A 133 -8.95 12.47 -3.08
CA SER A 133 -8.46 12.72 -1.72
C SER A 133 -8.97 11.73 -0.69
N SER A 134 -8.18 11.62 0.38
CA SER A 134 -8.61 11.11 1.68
C SER A 134 -8.53 12.26 2.68
N GLN A 135 -9.67 12.68 3.22
CA GLN A 135 -9.80 13.71 4.24
C GLN A 135 -10.11 13.06 5.59
N TRP A 136 -9.35 13.43 6.64
CA TRP A 136 -9.46 12.83 7.95
C TRP A 136 -10.12 13.75 8.98
N ALA A 137 -11.02 13.17 9.81
CA ALA A 137 -11.63 13.82 10.97
C ALA A 137 -11.54 12.87 12.17
N GLY A 138 -10.51 13.04 12.99
CA GLY A 138 -10.07 11.98 13.92
C GLY A 138 -9.56 10.79 13.12
N GLU A 139 -10.11 9.61 13.37
CA GLU A 139 -9.84 8.39 12.59
C GLU A 139 -10.88 8.13 11.48
N ASN A 140 -11.97 8.90 11.44
CA ASN A 140 -12.92 8.85 10.33
C ASN A 140 -12.30 9.48 9.08
N GLN A 141 -12.59 8.88 7.93
CA GLN A 141 -11.97 9.27 6.67
C GLN A 141 -13.05 9.44 5.61
N THR A 142 -12.89 10.43 4.75
CA THR A 142 -13.74 10.65 3.59
C THR A 142 -12.91 10.49 2.34
N LEU A 143 -13.24 9.50 1.51
CA LEU A 143 -12.59 9.27 0.22
C LEU A 143 -13.38 9.90 -0.89
N GLU A 144 -12.69 10.61 -1.76
CA GLU A 144 -13.26 11.19 -2.98
C GLU A 144 -12.39 10.84 -4.19
N ALA A 145 -13.03 10.33 -5.24
CA ALA A 145 -12.42 10.22 -6.55
C ALA A 145 -13.45 10.54 -7.64
N VAL A 146 -13.01 11.31 -8.63
CA VAL A 146 -13.77 11.61 -9.85
C VAL A 146 -12.90 11.30 -11.03
N THR A 147 -13.30 10.32 -11.82
CA THR A 147 -12.62 9.86 -13.03
C THR A 147 -13.49 10.11 -14.27
N GLU A 148 -13.03 9.71 -15.43
CA GLU A 148 -13.83 9.76 -16.65
C GLU A 148 -15.04 8.81 -16.60
N HIS A 149 -14.90 7.63 -15.95
CA HIS A 149 -15.87 6.56 -16.01
C HIS A 149 -16.68 6.36 -14.74
N PHE A 150 -16.16 6.82 -13.58
CA PHE A 150 -16.84 6.69 -12.30
C PHE A 150 -16.48 7.82 -11.35
N ARG A 151 -17.28 7.94 -10.32
CA ARG A 151 -16.99 8.79 -9.15
C ARG A 151 -17.49 8.10 -7.89
N PHE A 152 -16.78 8.34 -6.80
CA PHE A 152 -17.26 7.98 -5.48
C PHE A 152 -16.99 9.07 -4.45
N HIS A 153 -17.87 9.11 -3.47
CA HIS A 153 -17.71 9.86 -2.23
C HIS A 153 -18.10 8.91 -1.09
N LEU A 154 -17.11 8.45 -0.34
CA LEU A 154 -17.25 7.39 0.65
C LEU A 154 -16.79 7.88 2.02
N GLN A 155 -17.61 7.66 3.04
CA GLN A 155 -17.26 7.86 4.44
C GLN A 155 -16.85 6.53 5.04
N LEU A 156 -15.68 6.50 5.66
CA LEU A 156 -15.09 5.33 6.29
C LEU A 156 -14.97 5.57 7.79
N THR A 157 -15.51 4.65 8.57
CA THR A 157 -15.48 4.71 10.05
C THR A 157 -14.81 3.45 10.59
N PRO A 158 -13.74 3.55 11.39
CA PRO A 158 -13.11 2.38 12.00
C PRO A 158 -14.11 1.59 12.85
N GLU A 159 -14.24 0.30 12.57
CA GLU A 159 -14.99 -0.64 13.41
C GLU A 159 -14.10 -1.37 14.41
N LYS A 160 -12.78 -1.24 14.22
CA LYS A 160 -11.72 -1.80 15.07
C LYS A 160 -10.55 -0.84 15.16
N PRO A 161 -9.73 -0.93 16.22
CA PRO A 161 -8.47 -0.23 16.27
C PRO A 161 -7.58 -0.58 15.07
N PHE A 162 -6.76 0.37 14.64
CA PHE A 162 -5.71 0.08 13.67
C PHE A 162 -4.64 -0.86 14.27
N VAL A 163 -3.93 -1.56 13.41
CA VAL A 163 -2.92 -2.55 13.77
C VAL A 163 -1.58 -2.15 13.19
N ILE A 164 -0.52 -2.23 13.99
CA ILE A 164 0.86 -2.13 13.49
C ILE A 164 1.29 -3.53 13.04
N GLN A 165 1.65 -3.65 11.78
CA GLN A 165 2.01 -4.92 11.14
C GLN A 165 3.46 -5.32 11.45
N GLY A 166 3.74 -6.62 11.33
CA GLY A 166 5.07 -7.19 11.56
C GLY A 166 5.43 -7.36 13.03
N GLU A 167 6.73 -7.35 13.32
CA GLU A 167 7.28 -7.54 14.67
C GLU A 167 8.13 -6.32 15.07
N ASN A 168 8.08 -5.92 16.33
CA ASN A 168 8.86 -4.79 16.88
C ASN A 168 8.67 -3.45 16.12
N GLY A 169 7.49 -3.23 15.51
CA GLY A 169 7.14 -2.00 14.83
C GLY A 169 7.65 -1.89 13.38
N VAL A 170 8.06 -3.01 12.78
CA VAL A 170 8.42 -3.09 11.36
C VAL A 170 7.91 -4.37 10.73
N SER A 171 7.57 -4.30 9.46
CA SER A 171 7.27 -5.43 8.59
C SER A 171 8.52 -5.72 7.75
N GLN A 172 9.30 -6.73 8.16
CA GLN A 172 10.50 -7.14 7.43
C GLN A 172 10.11 -7.80 6.11
N LYS A 173 10.78 -7.44 5.01
CA LYS A 173 10.47 -7.93 3.66
C LYS A 173 11.62 -8.74 3.03
N ALA A 174 12.85 -8.57 3.52
CA ALA A 174 14.02 -9.33 3.06
C ALA A 174 15.09 -9.40 4.16
N ALA A 175 16.13 -10.19 3.95
CA ALA A 175 17.30 -10.22 4.81
C ALA A 175 18.06 -8.89 4.77
N GLY A 176 18.57 -8.45 5.91
CA GLY A 176 19.36 -7.23 6.07
C GLY A 176 18.61 -6.11 6.79
N SER A 177 19.39 -5.18 7.34
CA SER A 177 18.87 -3.97 7.97
C SER A 177 18.16 -3.09 6.95
N GLY A 178 17.05 -2.45 7.35
CA GLY A 178 16.32 -1.51 6.49
C GLY A 178 15.52 -2.12 5.35
N ARG A 179 15.60 -3.44 5.11
CA ARG A 179 14.74 -4.16 4.15
C ARG A 179 13.36 -4.43 4.74
N ALA A 180 12.69 -3.36 5.13
CA ALA A 180 11.45 -3.39 5.89
C ALA A 180 10.62 -2.14 5.61
N SER A 181 9.37 -2.16 6.02
CA SER A 181 8.51 -0.98 6.10
C SER A 181 8.00 -0.75 7.52
N HIS A 182 7.75 0.49 7.90
CA HIS A 182 6.79 0.81 8.93
C HIS A 182 5.41 0.65 8.30
N TYR A 183 4.56 -0.17 8.90
CA TYR A 183 3.32 -0.60 8.27
C TYR A 183 2.20 -0.64 9.29
N LEU A 184 1.13 0.09 9.02
CA LEU A 184 -0.10 0.03 9.80
C LEU A 184 -1.31 -0.24 8.91
N SER A 185 -2.33 -0.88 9.48
CA SER A 185 -3.58 -1.19 8.80
C SER A 185 -4.79 -0.81 9.65
N PHE A 186 -5.83 -0.25 9.00
CA PHE A 186 -7.18 -0.29 9.52
C PHE A 186 -7.89 -1.52 8.93
N PRO A 187 -8.00 -2.61 9.68
CA PRO A 187 -8.41 -3.90 9.12
C PRO A 187 -9.90 -3.99 8.79
N ARG A 188 -10.71 -3.11 9.38
CA ARG A 188 -12.14 -3.01 9.11
C ARG A 188 -12.63 -1.59 9.30
N LEU A 189 -13.03 -0.99 8.19
CA LEU A 189 -13.67 0.32 8.11
C LEU A 189 -15.09 0.11 7.59
N GLY A 190 -16.10 0.49 8.36
CA GLY A 190 -17.47 0.57 7.87
C GLY A 190 -17.57 1.67 6.81
N VAL A 191 -18.18 1.36 5.68
CA VAL A 191 -18.31 2.28 4.54
C VAL A 191 -19.77 2.68 4.33
N SER A 192 -20.00 3.97 4.13
CA SER A 192 -21.25 4.53 3.61
C SER A 192 -20.96 5.66 2.62
N GLY A 193 -21.84 5.90 1.68
CA GLY A 193 -21.65 7.00 0.73
C GLY A 193 -22.26 6.72 -0.63
N THR A 194 -21.63 7.22 -1.69
CA THR A 194 -22.17 7.07 -3.05
C THR A 194 -21.10 6.64 -4.04
N ILE A 195 -21.50 5.77 -4.98
CA ILE A 195 -20.78 5.45 -6.22
C ILE A 195 -21.71 5.78 -7.39
N ASN A 196 -21.27 6.65 -8.31
CA ASN A 196 -22.06 7.11 -9.46
C ASN A 196 -23.48 7.60 -9.05
N SER A 197 -23.58 8.32 -7.91
CA SER A 197 -24.83 8.81 -7.31
C SER A 197 -25.75 7.74 -6.73
N ARG A 198 -25.30 6.48 -6.62
CA ARG A 198 -26.02 5.39 -5.95
C ARG A 198 -25.51 5.27 -4.52
N GLU A 199 -26.41 5.26 -3.56
CA GLU A 199 -26.06 5.00 -2.17
C GLU A 199 -25.52 3.57 -2.01
N VAL A 200 -24.43 3.44 -1.29
CA VAL A 200 -23.75 2.17 -1.03
C VAL A 200 -23.34 2.07 0.44
N THR A 201 -23.29 0.84 0.93
CA THR A 201 -22.73 0.49 2.24
C THR A 201 -21.87 -0.76 2.12
N GLY A 202 -20.92 -0.92 3.04
CA GLY A 202 -20.07 -2.11 3.04
C GLY A 202 -18.87 -1.97 3.97
N SER A 203 -17.76 -2.58 3.60
CA SER A 203 -16.53 -2.52 4.39
C SER A 203 -15.30 -2.26 3.52
N ALA A 204 -14.31 -1.63 4.14
CA ALA A 204 -13.02 -1.35 3.52
C ALA A 204 -11.86 -1.77 4.43
N TRP A 205 -10.72 -1.90 3.80
CA TRP A 205 -9.39 -2.04 4.39
C TRP A 205 -8.56 -0.83 4.03
N MET A 206 -7.66 -0.39 4.91
CA MET A 206 -6.69 0.65 4.63
C MET A 206 -5.32 0.23 5.14
N ASP A 207 -4.32 0.38 4.27
CA ASP A 207 -2.91 0.22 4.59
C ASP A 207 -2.16 1.53 4.44
N HIS A 208 -1.21 1.76 5.34
CA HIS A 208 -0.26 2.85 5.26
C HIS A 208 1.13 2.30 5.54
N GLU A 209 2.02 2.42 4.55
CA GLU A 209 3.41 1.98 4.67
C GLU A 209 4.38 3.10 4.28
N TRP A 210 5.53 3.18 4.99
CA TRP A 210 6.63 4.05 4.62
C TRP A 210 7.97 3.36 4.86
N PHE A 211 8.90 3.56 3.91
CA PHE A 211 10.20 2.91 3.89
C PHE A 211 11.15 3.61 2.92
N THR A 212 12.42 3.19 2.89
CA THR A 212 13.41 3.64 1.90
C THR A 212 13.78 2.51 0.95
N GLU A 213 13.98 1.32 1.46
CA GLU A 213 14.14 0.09 0.68
C GLU A 213 13.41 -1.05 1.39
N GLN A 214 12.66 -1.86 0.65
CA GLN A 214 12.00 -3.00 1.28
C GLN A 214 12.29 -4.33 0.55
N LEU A 215 12.44 -4.32 -0.78
CA LEU A 215 12.65 -5.54 -1.55
C LEU A 215 14.14 -5.84 -1.75
N ALA A 216 14.49 -7.13 -1.78
CA ALA A 216 15.80 -7.58 -2.25
C ALA A 216 15.85 -7.56 -3.79
N PRO A 217 17.05 -7.44 -4.41
CA PRO A 217 17.19 -7.32 -5.86
C PRO A 217 16.70 -8.53 -6.68
N ASP A 218 16.54 -9.68 -6.05
CA ASP A 218 16.06 -10.93 -6.65
C ASP A 218 14.57 -11.18 -6.42
N GLN A 219 13.92 -10.38 -5.57
CA GLN A 219 12.46 -10.37 -5.42
C GLN A 219 11.82 -9.64 -6.60
N VAL A 220 10.77 -10.21 -7.18
CA VAL A 220 10.12 -9.65 -8.39
C VAL A 220 8.80 -8.97 -8.09
N GLY A 221 8.18 -9.26 -6.94
CA GLY A 221 6.90 -8.71 -6.54
C GLY A 221 6.26 -9.53 -5.42
N TRP A 222 5.01 -9.23 -5.16
CA TRP A 222 4.26 -9.86 -4.07
C TRP A 222 2.84 -10.24 -4.51
N ASP A 223 2.22 -11.13 -3.70
CA ASP A 223 0.80 -11.37 -3.66
C ASP A 223 0.32 -10.99 -2.25
N TRP A 224 -0.54 -10.00 -2.16
CA TRP A 224 -1.08 -9.48 -0.92
C TRP A 224 -2.59 -9.72 -0.84
N PHE A 225 -3.07 -9.99 0.37
CA PHE A 225 -4.47 -10.35 0.64
C PHE A 225 -4.97 -9.59 1.86
N SER A 226 -6.08 -8.86 1.72
CA SER A 226 -6.94 -8.50 2.85
C SER A 226 -8.15 -9.43 2.88
N ILE A 227 -8.49 -9.88 4.07
CA ILE A 227 -9.57 -10.85 4.28
C ILE A 227 -10.41 -10.37 5.45
N GLN A 228 -11.68 -10.07 5.21
CA GLN A 228 -12.64 -9.65 6.22
C GLN A 228 -13.71 -10.72 6.33
N LEU A 229 -13.65 -11.52 7.40
CA LEU A 229 -14.57 -12.65 7.60
C LEU A 229 -15.88 -12.21 8.28
N ASP A 230 -16.96 -12.95 8.03
CA ASP A 230 -18.31 -12.67 8.55
C ASP A 230 -18.39 -12.79 10.08
N ASN A 231 -17.46 -13.52 10.70
CA ASN A 231 -17.33 -13.63 12.16
C ASN A 231 -16.58 -12.45 12.80
N HIS A 232 -16.37 -11.36 12.06
CA HIS A 232 -15.60 -10.19 12.49
C HIS A 232 -14.13 -10.48 12.87
N THR A 233 -13.50 -11.46 12.23
CA THR A 233 -12.05 -11.62 12.26
C THR A 233 -11.46 -11.25 10.91
N GLU A 234 -10.22 -10.80 10.90
CA GLU A 234 -9.53 -10.42 9.68
C GLU A 234 -8.17 -11.10 9.57
N LEU A 235 -7.71 -11.23 8.32
CA LEU A 235 -6.32 -11.59 8.02
C LEU A 235 -5.75 -10.64 6.98
N MET A 236 -4.51 -10.23 7.18
CA MET A 236 -3.64 -9.74 6.14
C MET A 236 -2.59 -10.82 5.91
N LEU A 237 -2.39 -11.24 4.68
CA LEU A 237 -1.34 -12.18 4.30
C LEU A 237 -0.60 -11.63 3.08
N PHE A 238 0.71 -11.77 3.05
CA PHE A 238 1.46 -11.53 1.83
C PHE A 238 2.56 -12.59 1.62
N GLN A 239 2.87 -12.85 0.37
CA GLN A 239 4.04 -13.63 -0.03
C GLN A 239 4.88 -12.84 -1.05
N LEU A 240 6.17 -12.82 -0.81
CA LEU A 240 7.18 -12.20 -1.67
C LEU A 240 7.75 -13.27 -2.60
N ARG A 241 7.83 -12.98 -3.89
CA ARG A 241 8.26 -13.95 -4.92
C ARG A 241 9.62 -13.61 -5.47
N HIS A 242 10.49 -14.62 -5.58
CA HIS A 242 11.76 -14.53 -6.26
C HIS A 242 11.63 -14.81 -7.77
N LYS A 243 12.67 -14.44 -8.53
CA LYS A 243 12.74 -14.68 -9.99
C LYS A 243 12.62 -16.15 -10.38
N ASP A 244 13.05 -17.05 -9.53
CA ASP A 244 12.97 -18.51 -9.74
C ASP A 244 11.61 -19.11 -9.35
N GLY A 245 10.68 -18.27 -8.88
CA GLY A 245 9.36 -18.68 -8.43
C GLY A 245 9.30 -19.15 -6.98
N SER A 246 10.42 -19.18 -6.27
CA SER A 246 10.44 -19.48 -4.84
C SER A 246 9.79 -18.35 -4.03
N ILE A 247 9.30 -18.71 -2.83
CA ILE A 247 8.68 -17.75 -1.90
C ILE A 247 9.69 -17.39 -0.83
N ASP A 248 9.87 -16.08 -0.64
CA ASP A 248 10.79 -15.54 0.35
C ASP A 248 10.35 -15.88 1.78
N PRO A 249 11.26 -16.28 2.68
CA PRO A 249 10.96 -16.59 4.07
C PRO A 249 10.44 -15.38 4.88
N TYR A 250 10.65 -14.16 4.43
CA TYR A 250 10.08 -12.94 5.05
C TYR A 250 8.64 -12.66 4.64
N SER A 251 8.02 -13.52 3.83
CA SER A 251 6.58 -13.51 3.64
C SER A 251 5.87 -13.72 4.98
N SER A 252 4.85 -12.95 5.27
CA SER A 252 4.21 -12.98 6.59
C SER A 252 2.75 -12.54 6.54
N GLY A 253 2.12 -12.44 7.67
CA GLY A 253 0.76 -11.96 7.79
C GLY A 253 0.40 -11.60 9.22
N THR A 254 -0.86 -11.23 9.38
CA THR A 254 -1.45 -10.91 10.69
C THR A 254 -2.88 -11.43 10.74
N PHE A 255 -3.21 -12.14 11.79
CA PHE A 255 -4.58 -12.43 12.18
C PHE A 255 -5.06 -11.39 13.19
N ILE A 256 -6.26 -10.88 13.00
CA ILE A 256 -6.90 -9.92 13.89
C ILE A 256 -8.19 -10.55 14.42
N ASP A 257 -8.30 -10.68 15.74
CA ASP A 257 -9.48 -11.28 16.37
C ASP A 257 -10.69 -10.31 16.34
N ALA A 258 -11.86 -10.79 16.73
CA ALA A 258 -13.08 -9.99 16.75
C ALA A 258 -13.01 -8.77 17.69
N ARG A 259 -12.05 -8.71 18.61
CA ARG A 259 -11.81 -7.57 19.51
C ARG A 259 -10.72 -6.62 18.99
N GLY A 260 -10.10 -6.92 17.86
CA GLY A 260 -9.03 -6.12 17.26
C GLY A 260 -7.63 -6.48 17.77
N LEU A 261 -7.45 -7.60 18.50
CA LEU A 261 -6.14 -8.05 18.92
C LEU A 261 -5.41 -8.71 17.75
N ALA A 262 -4.24 -8.19 17.42
CA ALA A 262 -3.41 -8.69 16.34
C ALA A 262 -2.44 -9.79 16.80
N ARG A 263 -2.29 -10.81 15.97
CA ARG A 263 -1.27 -11.85 16.08
C ARG A 263 -0.50 -11.93 14.78
N HIS A 264 0.80 -11.69 14.83
CA HIS A 264 1.69 -11.90 13.70
C HIS A 264 1.74 -13.37 13.28
N LEU A 265 1.76 -13.63 11.97
CA LEU A 265 1.88 -14.96 11.37
C LEU A 265 3.15 -15.00 10.52
N ARG A 266 4.03 -15.95 10.85
CA ARG A 266 5.25 -16.20 10.08
C ARG A 266 4.94 -17.03 8.84
N ARG A 267 5.87 -17.05 7.89
CA ARG A 267 5.70 -17.74 6.60
C ARG A 267 5.27 -19.21 6.75
N GLU A 268 5.79 -19.93 7.71
CA GLU A 268 5.50 -21.34 7.94
C GLU A 268 4.13 -21.61 8.57
N GLU A 269 3.45 -20.59 9.10
CA GLU A 269 2.15 -20.73 9.76
C GLU A 269 0.97 -20.73 8.78
N PHE A 270 1.20 -20.36 7.50
CA PHE A 270 0.14 -20.33 6.50
C PHE A 270 0.60 -20.84 5.14
N THR A 271 -0.36 -21.20 4.30
CA THR A 271 -0.12 -21.57 2.90
C THR A 271 -1.03 -20.79 1.98
N LEU A 272 -0.49 -20.33 0.85
CA LEU A 272 -1.20 -19.69 -0.24
C LEU A 272 -0.95 -20.54 -1.49
N GLN A 273 -2.00 -21.16 -2.03
CA GLN A 273 -1.93 -22.05 -3.18
C GLN A 273 -2.83 -21.54 -4.31
N PRO A 274 -2.28 -21.16 -5.46
CA PRO A 274 -3.07 -20.84 -6.64
C PRO A 274 -3.94 -22.01 -7.08
N LEU A 275 -5.19 -21.75 -7.49
CA LEU A 275 -6.15 -22.76 -7.97
C LEU A 275 -6.53 -22.55 -9.42
N SER A 276 -6.70 -21.31 -9.85
CA SER A 276 -7.02 -21.00 -11.24
C SER A 276 -6.41 -19.68 -11.65
N TYR A 277 -6.23 -19.51 -12.95
CA TYR A 277 -5.52 -18.37 -13.53
C TYR A 277 -6.38 -17.66 -14.57
N TRP A 278 -6.21 -16.35 -14.63
CA TRP A 278 -6.57 -15.52 -15.75
C TRP A 278 -5.29 -14.88 -16.30
N ARG A 279 -4.95 -15.20 -17.55
CA ARG A 279 -3.62 -14.89 -18.08
C ARG A 279 -2.50 -15.43 -17.15
N LYS A 280 -1.66 -14.55 -16.61
CA LYS A 280 -0.58 -14.91 -15.67
C LYS A 280 -1.02 -14.84 -14.20
N TYR A 281 -2.12 -14.15 -13.91
CA TYR A 281 -2.56 -13.88 -12.54
C TYR A 281 -3.41 -15.03 -11.98
N PRO A 282 -3.09 -15.53 -10.79
CA PRO A 282 -3.98 -16.43 -10.08
C PRO A 282 -5.24 -15.68 -9.60
N VAL A 283 -6.40 -16.08 -10.07
CA VAL A 283 -7.70 -15.44 -9.73
C VAL A 283 -8.54 -16.24 -8.75
N ALA A 284 -8.02 -17.38 -8.30
CA ALA A 284 -8.55 -18.13 -7.18
C ALA A 284 -7.40 -18.78 -6.42
N TRP A 285 -7.51 -18.79 -5.09
CA TRP A 285 -6.50 -19.29 -4.18
C TRP A 285 -7.09 -20.16 -3.10
N ARG A 286 -6.32 -21.11 -2.59
CA ARG A 286 -6.57 -21.76 -1.31
C ARG A 286 -5.63 -21.21 -0.27
N LEU A 287 -6.21 -20.71 0.83
CA LEU A 287 -5.49 -20.12 1.94
C LEU A 287 -5.72 -20.97 3.18
N ARG A 288 -4.66 -21.32 3.91
CA ARG A 288 -4.76 -22.11 5.13
C ARG A 288 -3.92 -21.50 6.23
N VAL A 289 -4.47 -21.43 7.43
CA VAL A 289 -3.78 -21.14 8.69
C VAL A 289 -4.17 -22.21 9.70
N PRO A 290 -3.44 -23.35 9.74
CA PRO A 290 -3.85 -24.52 10.53
C PRO A 290 -4.02 -24.23 12.02
N SER A 291 -3.14 -23.40 12.62
CA SER A 291 -3.20 -23.03 14.03
C SER A 291 -4.47 -22.26 14.42
N LEU A 292 -5.18 -21.68 13.44
CA LEU A 292 -6.44 -20.95 13.61
C LEU A 292 -7.66 -21.74 13.07
N ASN A 293 -7.44 -22.97 12.60
CA ASN A 293 -8.47 -23.77 11.92
C ASN A 293 -9.11 -23.03 10.73
N ILE A 294 -8.31 -22.28 9.98
CA ILE A 294 -8.73 -21.53 8.79
C ILE A 294 -8.31 -22.31 7.54
N ASP A 295 -9.28 -22.63 6.69
CA ASP A 295 -9.12 -23.20 5.33
C ASP A 295 -10.14 -22.53 4.43
N LEU A 296 -9.68 -21.59 3.59
CA LEU A 296 -10.50 -20.75 2.74
C LEU A 296 -10.11 -20.92 1.27
N THR A 297 -11.09 -20.77 0.41
CA THR A 297 -10.89 -20.56 -1.02
C THR A 297 -11.29 -19.14 -1.37
N SER A 298 -10.39 -18.37 -2.00
CA SER A 298 -10.75 -17.09 -2.59
C SER A 298 -11.20 -17.27 -4.04
N ARG A 299 -12.08 -16.40 -4.50
CA ARG A 299 -12.50 -16.31 -5.89
C ARG A 299 -12.66 -14.83 -6.26
N ALA A 300 -11.98 -14.43 -7.34
CA ALA A 300 -12.17 -13.10 -7.90
C ALA A 300 -13.63 -12.84 -8.30
N VAL A 301 -14.15 -11.66 -7.97
CA VAL A 301 -15.51 -11.23 -8.38
C VAL A 301 -15.62 -11.23 -9.89
N MET A 302 -14.55 -10.83 -10.57
CA MET A 302 -14.35 -11.02 -12.01
C MET A 302 -12.86 -11.26 -12.30
N PRO A 303 -12.50 -12.00 -13.37
CA PRO A 303 -11.09 -12.31 -13.63
C PRO A 303 -10.24 -11.12 -14.07
N ASP A 304 -10.79 -10.23 -14.91
CA ASP A 304 -10.08 -9.06 -15.45
C ASP A 304 -10.22 -7.87 -14.50
N GLN A 305 -9.31 -7.78 -13.55
CA GLN A 305 -9.15 -6.64 -12.64
C GLN A 305 -7.68 -6.17 -12.65
N GLU A 306 -7.07 -6.17 -13.84
CA GLU A 306 -5.69 -5.73 -14.03
C GLU A 306 -5.63 -4.23 -14.33
N LEU A 307 -4.89 -3.46 -13.52
CA LEU A 307 -4.47 -2.11 -13.86
C LEU A 307 -3.31 -2.16 -14.84
N ARG A 308 -3.41 -1.39 -15.92
CA ARG A 308 -2.39 -1.26 -16.96
C ARG A 308 -2.01 0.22 -17.08
N GLY A 309 -1.05 0.63 -16.26
CA GLY A 309 -0.57 2.00 -16.15
C GLY A 309 0.95 2.07 -16.26
N SER A 310 1.54 3.00 -15.54
CA SER A 310 2.99 3.08 -15.38
C SER A 310 3.56 1.83 -14.72
N THR A 311 2.78 1.18 -13.85
CA THR A 311 3.03 -0.15 -13.28
C THR A 311 1.81 -1.03 -13.52
N ASN A 312 2.04 -2.25 -14.05
CA ASN A 312 0.96 -3.21 -14.24
C ASN A 312 0.87 -4.13 -13.03
N TYR A 313 -0.33 -4.25 -12.47
CA TYR A 313 -0.63 -5.18 -11.38
C TYR A 313 -2.11 -5.57 -11.40
N TRP A 314 -2.44 -6.70 -10.80
CA TRP A 314 -3.82 -7.14 -10.64
C TRP A 314 -4.32 -6.71 -9.26
N GLU A 315 -5.46 -6.02 -9.24
CA GLU A 315 -6.03 -5.41 -8.05
C GLU A 315 -7.52 -5.67 -8.02
N GLY A 316 -7.98 -6.58 -7.16
CA GLY A 316 -9.34 -7.03 -7.31
C GLY A 316 -10.08 -7.47 -6.07
N ALA A 317 -11.38 -7.17 -6.10
CA ALA A 317 -12.35 -7.67 -5.14
C ALA A 317 -12.50 -9.20 -5.27
N VAL A 318 -12.50 -9.88 -4.12
CA VAL A 318 -12.63 -11.33 -4.01
C VAL A 318 -13.64 -11.73 -2.96
N ASP A 319 -14.23 -12.94 -3.15
CA ASP A 319 -15.02 -13.64 -2.15
C ASP A 319 -14.21 -14.74 -1.51
N TYR A 320 -14.43 -14.98 -0.23
CA TYR A 320 -13.86 -16.09 0.52
C TYR A 320 -14.96 -17.06 0.97
N ALA A 321 -14.68 -18.36 0.84
CA ALA A 321 -15.55 -19.43 1.31
C ALA A 321 -14.71 -20.61 1.83
N GLY A 322 -15.23 -21.34 2.81
CA GLY A 322 -14.57 -22.49 3.43
C GLY A 322 -15.00 -22.66 4.87
N THR A 323 -14.05 -22.71 5.79
CA THR A 323 -14.34 -22.77 7.23
C THR A 323 -15.11 -21.54 7.72
N GLN A 324 -14.96 -20.42 7.02
CA GLN A 324 -15.67 -19.16 7.20
C GLN A 324 -16.03 -18.60 5.82
N LYS A 325 -16.90 -17.58 5.79
CA LYS A 325 -17.16 -16.76 4.61
C LYS A 325 -16.67 -15.35 4.86
N GLY A 326 -16.48 -14.61 3.79
CA GLY A 326 -16.08 -13.20 3.86
C GLY A 326 -15.80 -12.61 2.49
N VAL A 327 -15.32 -11.40 2.52
CA VAL A 327 -14.90 -10.63 1.34
C VAL A 327 -13.52 -10.04 1.57
N GLY A 328 -12.89 -9.55 0.52
CA GLY A 328 -11.60 -8.85 0.65
C GLY A 328 -11.07 -8.40 -0.69
N TYR A 329 -9.78 -8.15 -0.70
CA TYR A 329 -9.03 -7.77 -1.87
C TYR A 329 -7.76 -8.60 -2.02
N VAL A 330 -7.30 -8.72 -3.26
CA VAL A 330 -6.01 -9.32 -3.60
C VAL A 330 -5.28 -8.36 -4.50
N GLU A 331 -4.04 -8.05 -4.15
CA GLU A 331 -3.10 -7.32 -4.98
C GLU A 331 -1.98 -8.26 -5.41
N MET A 332 -1.66 -8.26 -6.70
CA MET A 332 -0.61 -9.12 -7.27
C MET A 332 0.27 -8.31 -8.20
N THR A 333 1.53 -8.13 -7.80
CA THR A 333 2.53 -7.35 -8.54
C THR A 333 3.59 -8.25 -9.15
N GLY A 334 4.38 -7.73 -10.09
CA GLY A 334 5.57 -8.43 -10.62
C GLY A 334 5.29 -9.58 -11.58
N TYR A 335 4.06 -9.77 -12.08
CA TYR A 335 3.72 -10.80 -13.07
C TYR A 335 4.01 -10.38 -14.52
N GLU A 336 4.02 -9.09 -14.81
CA GLU A 336 4.38 -8.53 -16.12
C GLU A 336 5.83 -8.02 -16.19
N GLY A 337 6.56 -8.10 -15.09
CA GLY A 337 7.96 -7.70 -14.93
C GLY A 337 8.23 -7.34 -13.47
N PRO A 338 9.50 -7.29 -13.03
CA PRO A 338 9.82 -6.93 -11.66
C PRO A 338 9.27 -5.56 -11.27
N VAL A 339 8.70 -5.46 -10.07
CA VAL A 339 8.28 -4.17 -9.50
C VAL A 339 9.52 -3.31 -9.28
N LYS A 340 9.42 -2.04 -9.63
CA LYS A 340 10.41 -1.01 -9.33
C LYS A 340 9.77 -0.06 -8.32
N LEU A 341 10.37 0.01 -7.13
CA LEU A 341 9.99 0.90 -6.03
C LEU A 341 11.04 1.98 -5.89
#